data_f94779c930424ede874a8d7672aeab6e
#
_entry.id   f94779c930424ede874a8d7672aeab6e
#
_cell.length_a   1.000
_cell.length_b   1.000
_cell.length_c   1.000
_cell.angle_alpha   90.00
_cell.angle_beta   90.00
_cell.angle_gamma   90.00
#
_symmetry.space_group_name_H-M   'P 1'
#
loop_
_entity.id
_entity.type
_entity.pdbx_description
1 polymer ?
#
loop_
_entity_poly.entity_id
_entity_poly.type
_entity_poly.pdbx_seq_one_letter_code
_entity_poly.pdbx_strand_id
1 'polypeptide(L)'
;EETFVKKVVQTALEAERQIRRQQVLHNTRMLMEEYIEMKRHIESAVSEEEELKEEQYDVFRGEGAHLGSVRRSKMKTAMMIANIDRAMEELRAEYETKEMVYKYDAFKMHYIDGVSYEEIADIQNCGKNTPSRWSKELIRKMSVKLFGIDGVEKY
;
A
#
# COMPACT_ATOMS: atom_id res chain seq x y z
N GLU A 1 -32.61 30.80 5.97
CA GLU A 1 -31.55 30.42 6.96
C GLU A 1 -31.22 28.94 6.92
N GLU A 2 -32.21 28.04 6.91
CA GLU A 2 -31.98 26.58 6.86
C GLU A 2 -31.18 26.14 5.62
N THR A 3 -31.38 26.74 4.46
CA THR A 3 -30.72 26.44 3.20
C THR A 3 -29.26 26.88 3.22
N PHE A 4 -28.92 27.98 3.88
CA PHE A 4 -27.55 28.46 4.03
C PHE A 4 -26.73 27.54 4.94
N VAL A 5 -27.27 27.17 6.09
CA VAL A 5 -26.64 26.25 7.05
C VAL A 5 -26.37 24.87 6.38
N LYS A 6 -27.36 24.34 5.64
CA LYS A 6 -27.19 23.09 4.89
C LYS A 6 -26.04 23.18 3.88
N LYS A 7 -25.92 24.26 3.14
CA LYS A 7 -24.83 24.47 2.18
C LYS A 7 -23.45 24.52 2.86
N VAL A 8 -23.35 25.25 3.98
CA VAL A 8 -22.08 25.33 4.73
C VAL A 8 -21.70 23.99 5.28
N VAL A 9 -22.60 23.21 5.85
CA VAL A 9 -22.35 21.86 6.36
C VAL A 9 -21.93 20.92 5.22
N GLN A 10 -22.61 20.98 4.09
CA GLN A 10 -22.29 20.15 2.93
C GLN A 10 -20.90 20.47 2.38
N THR A 11 -20.56 21.74 2.24
CA THR A 11 -19.22 22.18 1.80
C THR A 11 -18.13 21.71 2.76
N ALA A 12 -18.36 21.80 4.08
CA ALA A 12 -17.42 21.33 5.08
C ALA A 12 -17.20 19.81 5.02
N LEU A 13 -18.28 19.04 4.84
CA LEU A 13 -18.21 17.58 4.68
C LEU A 13 -17.47 17.18 3.40
N GLU A 14 -17.71 17.88 2.31
CA GLU A 14 -16.98 17.64 1.04
C GLU A 14 -15.50 17.96 1.19
N ALA A 15 -15.13 19.05 1.85
CA ALA A 15 -13.74 19.40 2.13
C ALA A 15 -13.06 18.33 3.01
N GLU A 16 -13.72 17.84 4.05
CA GLU A 16 -13.21 16.77 4.91
C GLU A 16 -12.99 15.47 4.14
N ARG A 17 -13.94 15.10 3.28
CA ARG A 17 -13.82 13.91 2.40
C ARG A 17 -12.64 14.04 1.45
N GLN A 18 -12.39 15.21 0.88
CA GLN A 18 -11.27 15.47 0.00
C GLN A 18 -9.93 15.28 0.73
N ILE A 19 -9.80 15.85 1.93
CA ILE A 19 -8.60 15.71 2.76
C ILE A 19 -8.34 14.24 3.08
N ARG A 20 -9.36 13.52 3.52
CA ARG A 20 -9.27 12.09 3.86
C ARG A 20 -8.84 11.25 2.66
N ARG A 21 -9.39 11.50 1.49
CA ARG A 21 -9.03 10.81 0.24
C ARG A 21 -7.58 11.06 -0.15
N GLN A 22 -7.10 12.30 -0.10
CA GLN A 22 -5.72 12.63 -0.37
C GLN A 22 -4.77 11.92 0.59
N GLN A 23 -5.15 11.81 1.85
CA GLN A 23 -4.39 11.09 2.87
C GLN A 23 -4.33 9.58 2.57
N VAL A 24 -5.44 8.97 2.17
CA VAL A 24 -5.49 7.55 1.77
C VAL A 24 -4.61 7.28 0.55
N LEU A 25 -4.64 8.13 -0.46
CA LEU A 25 -3.78 8.02 -1.63
C LEU A 25 -2.30 8.19 -1.27
N HIS A 26 -1.99 9.13 -0.40
CA HIS A 26 -0.64 9.32 0.11
C HIS A 26 -0.15 8.09 0.89
N ASN A 27 -0.95 7.57 1.78
CA ASN A 27 -0.64 6.37 2.55
C ASN A 27 -0.45 5.14 1.65
N THR A 28 -1.27 4.98 0.62
CA THR A 28 -1.13 3.90 -0.37
C THR A 28 0.20 4.00 -1.09
N ARG A 29 0.58 5.20 -1.54
CA ARG A 29 1.87 5.42 -2.20
C ARG A 29 3.03 5.11 -1.27
N MET A 30 3.01 5.59 -0.03
CA MET A 30 4.01 5.28 0.99
C MET A 30 4.15 3.78 1.22
N LEU A 31 3.05 3.05 1.37
CA LEU A 31 3.07 1.60 1.55
C LEU A 31 3.70 0.89 0.36
N MET A 32 3.42 1.33 -0.85
CA MET A 32 4.03 0.75 -2.05
C MET A 32 5.53 1.08 -2.17
N GLU A 33 5.94 2.29 -1.82
CA GLU A 33 7.34 2.71 -1.78
C GLU A 33 8.15 1.91 -0.73
N GLU A 34 7.56 1.65 0.42
CA GLU A 34 8.19 0.93 1.53
C GLU A 34 8.01 -0.60 1.48
N TYR A 35 7.26 -1.12 0.52
CA TYR A 35 6.90 -2.53 0.44
C TYR A 35 8.11 -3.47 0.53
N ILE A 36 9.16 -3.20 -0.22
CA ILE A 36 10.37 -4.05 -0.26
C ILE A 36 11.09 -4.04 1.09
N GLU A 37 11.20 -2.88 1.73
CA GLU A 37 11.83 -2.78 3.06
C GLU A 37 10.99 -3.48 4.13
N MET A 38 9.66 -3.32 4.08
CA MET A 38 8.75 -4.05 4.96
C MET A 38 8.86 -5.56 4.79
N LYS A 39 8.97 -6.02 3.55
CA LYS A 39 9.11 -7.45 3.24
C LYS A 39 10.43 -8.02 3.76
N ARG A 40 11.54 -7.32 3.57
CA ARG A 40 12.84 -7.70 4.13
C ARG A 40 12.81 -7.75 5.66
N HIS A 41 12.14 -6.77 6.30
CA HIS A 41 11.98 -6.73 7.75
C HIS A 41 11.25 -7.97 8.29
N ILE A 42 10.20 -8.42 7.62
CA ILE A 42 9.46 -9.63 8.02
C ILE A 42 10.27 -10.90 7.76
N GLU A 43 10.97 -11.00 6.63
CA GLU A 43 11.82 -12.16 6.31
C GLU A 43 12.96 -12.32 7.33
N SER A 44 13.62 -11.24 7.72
CA SER A 44 14.64 -11.27 8.78
C SER A 44 14.05 -11.60 10.15
N ALA A 45 12.84 -11.13 10.45
CA ALA A 45 12.16 -11.41 11.69
C ALA A 45 11.77 -12.88 11.86
N VAL A 46 11.40 -13.55 10.79
CA VAL A 46 11.09 -15.00 10.81
C VAL A 46 12.32 -15.82 11.17
N SER A 47 13.48 -15.49 10.58
CA SER A 47 14.74 -16.18 10.92
C SER A 47 15.18 -15.93 12.36
N GLU A 48 15.03 -14.73 12.88
CA GLU A 48 15.30 -14.40 14.29
C GLU A 48 14.36 -15.14 15.25
N GLU A 49 13.06 -15.31 14.91
CA GLU A 49 12.13 -16.05 15.74
C GLU A 49 12.44 -17.55 15.80
N GLU A 50 12.92 -18.14 14.73
CA GLU A 50 13.37 -19.53 14.74
C GLU A 50 14.61 -19.73 15.60
N GLU A 51 15.58 -18.83 15.54
CA GLU A 51 16.77 -18.82 16.41
C GLU A 51 16.41 -18.56 17.88
N LEU A 52 15.45 -17.65 18.16
CA LEU A 52 15.04 -17.30 19.49
C LEU A 52 14.16 -18.36 20.18
N LYS A 53 13.46 -19.20 19.44
CA LYS A 53 12.64 -20.29 20.02
C LYS A 53 13.47 -21.35 20.72
N GLU A 54 14.72 -21.54 20.33
CA GLU A 54 15.62 -22.48 20.98
C GLU A 54 16.24 -21.94 22.29
N GLU A 55 16.40 -20.61 22.42
CA GLU A 55 17.04 -19.97 23.59
C GLU A 55 16.04 -19.46 24.66
N GLN A 56 14.74 -19.40 24.36
CA GLN A 56 13.77 -18.54 25.07
C GLN A 56 13.03 -19.14 26.25
N TYR A 57 13.22 -20.38 26.61
CA TYR A 57 12.43 -20.94 27.71
C TYR A 57 12.77 -20.38 29.12
N ASP A 58 13.92 -19.70 29.28
CA ASP A 58 14.40 -19.33 30.63
C ASP A 58 14.51 -17.84 30.98
N VAL A 59 14.38 -16.89 30.05
CA VAL A 59 14.75 -15.48 30.32
C VAL A 59 13.56 -14.51 30.43
N PHE A 60 12.33 -14.92 30.23
CA PHE A 60 11.22 -14.03 29.84
C PHE A 60 10.30 -13.48 30.93
N ARG A 61 10.63 -13.52 32.19
CA ARG A 61 9.72 -12.98 33.25
C ARG A 61 9.71 -11.47 33.44
N GLY A 62 10.69 -10.71 32.90
CA GLY A 62 10.84 -9.26 33.11
C GLY A 62 10.68 -8.36 31.89
N GLU A 63 10.87 -8.84 30.68
CA GLU A 63 10.88 -8.03 29.44
C GLU A 63 9.64 -8.23 28.53
N GLY A 64 8.64 -8.94 28.99
CA GLY A 64 7.51 -9.39 28.21
C GLY A 64 6.67 -8.30 27.54
N ALA A 65 6.59 -7.08 28.10
CA ALA A 65 5.79 -5.99 27.55
C ALA A 65 6.42 -5.39 26.29
N HIS A 66 7.74 -5.19 26.28
CA HIS A 66 8.45 -4.64 25.11
C HIS A 66 8.48 -5.62 23.94
N LEU A 67 8.78 -6.89 24.21
CA LEU A 67 8.76 -7.95 23.19
C LEU A 67 7.37 -8.19 22.64
N GLY A 68 6.34 -8.15 23.47
CA GLY A 68 4.95 -8.22 23.01
C GLY A 68 4.58 -7.06 22.07
N SER A 69 5.10 -5.86 22.31
CA SER A 69 4.92 -4.70 21.42
C SER A 69 5.63 -4.90 20.06
N VAL A 70 6.85 -5.40 20.07
CA VAL A 70 7.62 -5.70 18.85
C VAL A 70 6.93 -6.79 18.04
N ARG A 71 6.47 -7.87 18.66
CA ARG A 71 5.71 -8.94 17.98
C ARG A 71 4.42 -8.43 17.35
N ARG A 72 3.65 -7.58 18.04
CA ARG A 72 2.44 -6.96 17.47
C ARG A 72 2.76 -6.08 16.27
N SER A 73 3.83 -5.31 16.32
CA SER A 73 4.29 -4.47 15.19
C SER A 73 4.68 -5.31 13.99
N LYS A 74 5.44 -6.38 14.19
CA LYS A 74 5.81 -7.34 13.13
C LYS A 74 4.59 -8.04 12.53
N MET A 75 3.64 -8.44 13.37
CA MET A 75 2.39 -9.04 12.91
C MET A 75 1.56 -8.08 12.06
N LYS A 76 1.42 -6.83 12.46
CA LYS A 76 0.73 -5.79 11.66
C LYS A 76 1.41 -5.59 10.31
N THR A 77 2.72 -5.54 10.27
CA THR A 77 3.50 -5.41 9.04
C THR A 77 3.30 -6.63 8.13
N ALA A 78 3.34 -7.84 8.68
CA ALA A 78 3.09 -9.07 7.92
C ALA A 78 1.67 -9.11 7.34
N MET A 79 0.67 -8.70 8.09
CA MET A 79 -0.71 -8.59 7.61
C MET A 79 -0.85 -7.56 6.50
N MET A 80 -0.19 -6.41 6.61
CA MET A 80 -0.19 -5.39 5.57
C MET A 80 0.46 -5.90 4.28
N ILE A 81 1.60 -6.57 4.37
CA ILE A 81 2.26 -7.20 3.21
C ILE A 81 1.34 -8.22 2.54
N ALA A 82 0.70 -9.10 3.31
CA ALA A 82 -0.25 -10.06 2.78
C ALA A 82 -1.43 -9.39 2.07
N ASN A 83 -1.93 -8.28 2.59
CA ASN A 83 -2.98 -7.49 1.94
C ASN A 83 -2.49 -6.83 0.65
N ILE A 84 -1.27 -6.30 0.63
CA ILE A 84 -0.66 -5.72 -0.59
C ILE A 84 -0.48 -6.82 -1.66
N ASP A 85 0.06 -7.97 -1.30
CA ASP A 85 0.27 -9.08 -2.23
C ASP A 85 -1.04 -9.55 -2.86
N ARG A 86 -2.09 -9.71 -2.05
CA ARG A 86 -3.43 -10.05 -2.56
C ARG A 86 -3.98 -8.97 -3.47
N ALA A 87 -3.88 -7.71 -3.09
CA ALA A 87 -4.32 -6.58 -3.90
C ALA A 87 -3.58 -6.50 -5.23
N MET A 88 -2.29 -6.79 -5.25
CA MET A 88 -1.47 -6.84 -6.46
C MET A 88 -1.92 -7.98 -7.40
N GLU A 89 -2.23 -9.16 -6.87
CA GLU A 89 -2.75 -10.27 -7.68
C GLU A 89 -4.13 -9.95 -8.29
N GLU A 90 -5.02 -9.37 -7.50
CA GLU A 90 -6.33 -8.92 -7.98
C GLU A 90 -6.20 -7.85 -9.07
N LEU A 91 -5.29 -6.90 -8.88
CA LEU A 91 -4.99 -5.85 -9.84
C LEU A 91 -4.46 -6.42 -11.16
N ARG A 92 -3.53 -7.38 -11.09
CA ARG A 92 -3.01 -8.07 -12.25
C ARG A 92 -4.11 -8.76 -13.05
N ALA A 93 -4.95 -9.54 -12.38
CA ALA A 93 -6.07 -10.24 -13.01
C ALA A 93 -7.05 -9.26 -13.69
N GLU A 94 -7.36 -8.13 -13.04
CA GLU A 94 -8.21 -7.09 -13.59
C GLU A 94 -7.63 -6.48 -14.87
N TYR A 95 -6.34 -6.17 -14.89
CA TYR A 95 -5.68 -5.58 -16.05
C TYR A 95 -5.40 -6.58 -17.17
N GLU A 96 -5.18 -7.85 -16.85
CA GLU A 96 -5.15 -8.93 -17.86
C GLU A 96 -6.51 -9.09 -18.58
N THR A 97 -7.60 -9.09 -17.84
CA THR A 97 -8.95 -9.16 -18.40
C THR A 97 -9.27 -7.99 -19.34
N LYS A 98 -8.74 -6.81 -19.05
CA LYS A 98 -8.89 -5.61 -19.89
C LYS A 98 -7.88 -5.52 -21.03
N GLU A 99 -7.00 -6.51 -21.18
CA GLU A 99 -5.89 -6.50 -22.15
C GLU A 99 -4.93 -5.31 -21.96
N MET A 100 -4.77 -4.86 -20.69
CA MET A 100 -3.93 -3.72 -20.30
C MET A 100 -2.84 -4.12 -19.30
N VAL A 101 -2.39 -5.37 -19.34
CA VAL A 101 -1.37 -5.89 -18.39
C VAL A 101 -0.07 -5.09 -18.42
N TYR A 102 0.24 -4.44 -19.53
CA TYR A 102 1.40 -3.55 -19.65
C TYR A 102 1.40 -2.41 -18.62
N LYS A 103 0.22 -1.91 -18.22
CA LYS A 103 0.10 -0.92 -17.13
C LYS A 103 0.47 -1.51 -15.78
N TYR A 104 0.00 -2.72 -15.50
CA TYR A 104 0.37 -3.46 -14.30
C TYR A 104 1.87 -3.76 -14.27
N ASP A 105 2.43 -4.21 -15.38
CA ASP A 105 3.86 -4.51 -15.49
C ASP A 105 4.71 -3.26 -15.22
N ALA A 106 4.33 -2.11 -15.75
CA ALA A 106 4.99 -0.83 -15.46
C ALA A 106 4.93 -0.48 -13.97
N PHE A 107 3.78 -0.64 -13.35
CA PHE A 107 3.57 -0.41 -11.92
C PHE A 107 4.43 -1.34 -11.05
N LYS A 108 4.46 -2.62 -11.37
CA LYS A 108 5.28 -3.62 -10.71
C LYS A 108 6.78 -3.33 -10.88
N MET A 109 7.23 -3.03 -12.08
CA MET A 109 8.63 -2.67 -12.34
C MET A 109 9.07 -1.52 -11.45
N HIS A 110 8.24 -0.48 -11.31
CA HIS A 110 8.60 0.68 -10.50
C HIS A 110 8.64 0.37 -9.00
N TYR A 111 7.57 -0.17 -8.44
CA TYR A 111 7.44 -0.35 -6.99
C TYR A 111 8.09 -1.63 -6.45
N ILE A 112 8.13 -2.68 -7.21
CA ILE A 112 8.68 -3.98 -6.78
C ILE A 112 10.11 -4.16 -7.27
N ASP A 113 10.39 -3.85 -8.52
CA ASP A 113 11.70 -4.09 -9.14
C ASP A 113 12.63 -2.87 -9.04
N GLY A 114 12.14 -1.73 -8.59
CA GLY A 114 12.94 -0.52 -8.38
C GLY A 114 13.38 0.17 -9.67
N VAL A 115 12.67 -0.04 -10.77
CA VAL A 115 12.97 0.56 -12.08
C VAL A 115 12.42 1.99 -12.16
N SER A 116 13.22 2.92 -12.67
CA SER A 116 12.78 4.31 -12.86
C SER A 116 11.70 4.42 -13.94
N TYR A 117 10.87 5.44 -13.85
CA TYR A 117 9.85 5.70 -14.88
C TYR A 117 10.46 5.96 -16.26
N GLU A 118 11.63 6.56 -16.31
CA GLU A 118 12.36 6.82 -17.56
C GLU A 118 12.76 5.50 -18.23
N GLU A 119 13.34 4.56 -17.48
CA GLU A 119 13.70 3.23 -17.98
C GLU A 119 12.45 2.43 -18.40
N ILE A 120 11.36 2.50 -17.65
CA ILE A 120 10.09 1.84 -17.99
C ILE A 120 9.55 2.38 -19.32
N ALA A 121 9.61 3.69 -19.53
CA ALA A 121 9.20 4.31 -20.78
C ALA A 121 10.01 3.79 -21.98
N ASP A 122 11.30 3.60 -21.81
CA ASP A 122 12.19 3.02 -22.82
C ASP A 122 11.88 1.53 -23.06
N ILE A 123 11.73 0.73 -22.00
CA ILE A 123 11.41 -0.70 -22.08
C ILE A 123 10.07 -0.95 -22.78
N GLN A 124 9.06 -0.16 -22.46
CA GLN A 124 7.71 -0.30 -23.03
C GLN A 124 7.47 0.53 -24.28
N ASN A 125 8.49 1.25 -24.73
CA ASN A 125 8.42 2.11 -25.94
C ASN A 125 7.22 3.06 -25.92
N CYS A 126 7.09 3.82 -24.85
CA CYS A 126 6.02 4.80 -24.64
C CYS A 126 6.56 6.19 -24.25
N GLY A 127 5.68 7.18 -24.16
CA GLY A 127 6.03 8.53 -23.80
C GLY A 127 6.63 8.63 -22.38
N LYS A 128 7.52 9.56 -22.18
CA LYS A 128 8.26 9.79 -20.92
C LYS A 128 7.37 9.88 -19.67
N ASN A 129 6.21 10.50 -19.78
CA ASN A 129 5.28 10.70 -18.66
C ASN A 129 4.20 9.61 -18.55
N THR A 130 4.17 8.68 -19.48
CA THR A 130 3.13 7.65 -19.56
C THR A 130 3.18 6.65 -18.39
N PRO A 131 4.33 6.07 -18.01
CA PRO A 131 4.39 5.17 -16.87
C PRO A 131 3.97 5.82 -15.55
N SER A 132 4.33 7.07 -15.33
CA SER A 132 3.93 7.84 -14.15
C SER A 132 2.40 8.05 -14.07
N ARG A 133 1.74 8.30 -15.19
CA ARG A 133 0.27 8.41 -15.25
C ARG A 133 -0.41 7.07 -14.96
N TRP A 134 0.09 5.99 -15.51
CA TRP A 134 -0.40 4.65 -15.19
C TRP A 134 -0.23 4.31 -13.72
N SER A 135 0.91 4.67 -13.12
CA SER A 135 1.13 4.46 -11.69
C SER A 135 0.12 5.21 -10.83
N LYS A 136 -0.25 6.43 -11.18
CA LYS A 136 -1.31 7.17 -10.46
C LYS A 136 -2.66 6.47 -10.56
N GLU A 137 -3.02 5.94 -11.73
CA GLU A 137 -4.23 5.15 -11.92
C GLU A 137 -4.22 3.89 -11.02
N LEU A 138 -3.12 3.15 -11.01
CA LEU A 138 -3.01 1.90 -10.25
C LEU A 138 -2.91 2.17 -8.73
N ILE A 139 -2.31 3.26 -8.29
CA ILE A 139 -2.34 3.68 -6.88
C ILE A 139 -3.79 3.93 -6.41
N ARG A 140 -4.63 4.55 -7.23
CA ARG A 140 -6.06 4.72 -6.91
C ARG A 140 -6.78 3.38 -6.78
N LYS A 141 -6.52 2.45 -7.68
CA LYS A 141 -7.04 1.08 -7.61
C LYS A 141 -6.57 0.36 -6.35
N MET A 142 -5.28 0.43 -6.05
CA MET A 142 -4.70 -0.14 -4.84
C MET A 142 -5.30 0.47 -3.57
N SER A 143 -5.55 1.77 -3.53
CA SER A 143 -6.13 2.43 -2.37
C SER A 143 -7.52 1.88 -2.02
N VAL A 144 -8.34 1.60 -3.02
CA VAL A 144 -9.65 0.94 -2.81
C VAL A 144 -9.48 -0.49 -2.31
N LYS A 145 -8.54 -1.25 -2.85
CA LYS A 145 -8.29 -2.64 -2.44
C LYS A 145 -7.73 -2.74 -1.01
N LEU A 146 -6.93 -1.78 -0.59
CA LEU A 146 -6.30 -1.75 0.74
C LEU A 146 -7.19 -1.10 1.81
N PHE A 147 -7.88 -0.03 1.48
CA PHE A 147 -8.62 0.81 2.43
C PHE A 147 -10.14 0.84 2.19
N GLY A 148 -10.62 0.09 1.20
CA GLY A 148 -12.04 -0.03 0.92
C GLY A 148 -12.67 1.31 0.54
N ILE A 149 -13.78 1.64 1.17
CA ILE A 149 -14.59 2.82 0.84
C ILE A 149 -13.82 4.14 0.98
N ASP A 150 -12.85 4.22 1.88
CA ASP A 150 -12.03 5.42 2.05
C ASP A 150 -11.11 5.68 0.85
N GLY A 151 -10.87 4.67 0.00
CA GLY A 151 -10.15 4.78 -1.26
C GLY A 151 -11.03 5.17 -2.47
N VAL A 152 -12.35 5.22 -2.33
CA VAL A 152 -13.26 5.52 -3.44
C VAL A 152 -13.33 7.02 -3.72
N GLU A 153 -13.21 7.42 -4.99
CA GLU A 153 -13.21 8.84 -5.39
C GLU A 153 -14.58 9.52 -5.42
N LYS A 154 -15.65 8.75 -5.56
CA LYS A 154 -17.02 9.27 -5.65
C LYS A 154 -17.97 8.44 -4.79
N TYR A 155 -18.74 9.15 -4.03
CA TYR A 155 -19.95 8.67 -3.40
C TYR A 155 -21.16 9.14 -4.20
#